data_4340ac6dbc0a7fa16faabfa6b9b629a8
#
_entry.id   4340ac6dbc0a7fa16faabfa6b9b629a8
#
_cell.length_a   1.000
_cell.length_b   1.000
_cell.length_c   1.000
_cell.angle_alpha   90.00
_cell.angle_beta   90.00
_cell.angle_gamma   90.00
#
_symmetry.space_group_name_H-M   'P 1'
#
loop_
_entity.id
_entity.type
_entity.pdbx_description
1 polymer ?
#
loop_
_entity_poly.entity_id
_entity_poly.type
_entity_poly.pdbx_seq_one_letter_code
_entity_poly.pdbx_strand_id
1 'polypeptide(L)' 'MPKRPNTVGVMTAEQAAKLQKLAFDAYEPEAFSPNLTQAEAEQRIGTLRAKLKLMDEPPHTL' A
#
# COMPACT_ATOMS: atom_id res chain seq x y z
N MET A 1 20.91 -16.20 2.99
CA MET A 1 20.56 -15.89 2.67
C MET A 1 19.72 -15.76 2.47
N PRO A 2 19.25 -15.35 2.47
CA PRO A 2 18.40 -15.25 2.24
C PRO A 2 18.00 -14.84 1.46
N LYS A 3 17.73 -14.55 1.07
CA LYS A 3 17.40 -14.21 0.36
C LYS A 3 16.45 -13.91 0.20
N ARG A 4 15.92 -13.18 0.08
CA ARG A 4 14.98 -12.89 -0.23
C ARG A 4 14.65 -12.98 -1.42
N PRO A 5 14.32 -13.51 -1.78
CA PRO A 5 14.17 -13.78 -3.00
C PRO A 5 13.21 -13.09 -3.62
N ASN A 6 12.22 -12.80 -3.14
CA ASN A 6 11.27 -12.34 -3.84
C ASN A 6 11.17 -11.01 -3.85
N THR A 7 12.14 -10.25 -3.62
CA THR A 7 12.01 -8.86 -3.69
C THR A 7 11.72 -8.43 -5.02
N VAL A 8 12.01 -9.18 -6.03
CA VAL A 8 11.66 -8.75 -7.33
C VAL A 8 10.47 -9.44 -7.77
N GLY A 9 9.83 -10.21 -6.97
CA GLY A 9 8.66 -10.90 -7.39
C GLY A 9 7.45 -10.07 -7.19
N VAL A 10 6.33 -10.57 -7.66
CA VAL A 10 5.10 -9.89 -7.51
C VAL A 10 4.73 -9.86 -6.07
N MET A 11 3.94 -8.92 -5.67
CA MET A 11 3.51 -8.79 -4.30
C MET A 11 2.80 -10.03 -3.83
N THR A 12 2.85 -10.26 -2.56
CA THR A 12 2.21 -11.44 -1.98
C THR A 12 0.72 -11.21 -1.89
N ALA A 13 0.00 -12.28 -1.66
CA ALA A 13 -1.45 -12.17 -1.51
C ALA A 13 -1.82 -11.26 -0.36
N GLU A 14 -1.04 -11.29 0.72
CA GLU A 14 -1.30 -10.44 1.84
C GLU A 14 -1.08 -8.99 1.47
N GLN A 15 -0.03 -8.70 0.74
CA GLN A 15 0.24 -7.34 0.30
C GLN A 15 -0.85 -6.86 -0.65
N ALA A 16 -1.30 -7.74 -1.53
CA ALA A 16 -2.34 -7.39 -2.48
C ALA A 16 -3.63 -7.04 -1.75
N ALA A 17 -4.01 -7.82 -0.78
CA ALA A 17 -5.24 -7.58 -0.05
C ALA A 17 -5.15 -6.27 0.73
N LYS A 18 -4.01 -6.04 1.37
CA LYS A 18 -3.82 -4.83 2.14
C LYS A 18 -3.83 -3.61 1.24
N LEU A 19 -3.13 -3.69 0.14
CA LEU A 19 -3.04 -2.57 -0.78
C LEU A 19 -4.41 -2.27 -1.38
N GLN A 20 -5.15 -3.30 -1.74
CA GLN A 20 -6.44 -3.10 -2.35
C GLN A 20 -7.39 -2.41 -1.37
N LYS A 21 -7.37 -2.81 -0.11
CA LYS A 21 -8.22 -2.20 0.87
C LYS A 21 -7.82 -0.75 1.10
N LEU A 22 -6.53 -0.50 1.18
CA LEU A 22 -6.06 0.87 1.40
C LEU A 22 -6.38 1.75 0.21
N ALA A 23 -6.24 1.22 -0.99
CA ALA A 23 -6.55 2.00 -2.17
C ALA A 23 -8.03 2.36 -2.20
N PHE A 24 -8.86 1.42 -1.81
CA PHE A 24 -10.28 1.66 -1.78
C PHE A 24 -10.61 2.71 -0.72
N ASP A 25 -10.03 2.58 0.47
CA ASP A 25 -10.31 3.50 1.56
C ASP A 25 -9.81 4.91 1.25
N ALA A 26 -8.75 5.00 0.49
CA ALA A 26 -8.19 6.30 0.16
C ALA A 26 -8.79 6.88 -1.11
N TYR A 27 -9.76 6.20 -1.69
CA TYR A 27 -10.39 6.64 -2.92
C TYR A 27 -9.40 6.73 -4.07
N GLU A 28 -8.43 5.85 -4.08
CA GLU A 28 -7.46 5.82 -5.15
C GLU A 28 -7.33 4.41 -5.67
N PRO A 29 -8.37 3.88 -6.27
CA PRO A 29 -8.34 2.50 -6.72
C PRO A 29 -7.21 2.21 -7.71
N GLU A 30 -6.76 3.22 -8.42
CA GLU A 30 -5.72 2.99 -9.37
C GLU A 30 -4.38 2.79 -8.68
N ALA A 31 -4.28 3.00 -7.39
CA ALA A 31 -3.05 2.74 -6.68
C ALA A 31 -2.78 1.25 -6.60
N PHE A 32 -3.82 0.44 -6.76
CA PHE A 32 -3.64 -0.99 -6.75
C PHE A 32 -3.40 -1.49 -8.15
N SER A 33 -2.45 -2.38 -8.30
CA SER A 33 -2.22 -3.00 -9.59
C SER A 33 -1.75 -4.42 -9.31
N PRO A 34 -2.25 -5.39 -10.02
CA PRO A 34 -1.87 -6.76 -9.77
C PRO A 34 -0.44 -7.08 -10.17
N ASN A 35 0.18 -6.17 -10.93
CA ASN A 35 1.52 -6.42 -11.40
C ASN A 35 2.61 -5.77 -10.60
N LEU A 36 2.31 -5.25 -9.45
CA LEU A 36 3.31 -4.59 -8.66
C LEU A 36 4.28 -5.59 -8.06
N THR A 37 5.52 -5.17 -7.91
CA THR A 37 6.48 -5.99 -7.20
C THR A 37 6.24 -5.82 -5.72
N GLN A 38 6.86 -6.66 -4.93
CA GLN A 38 6.72 -6.56 -3.49
C GLN A 38 7.20 -5.21 -2.98
N ALA A 39 8.29 -4.72 -3.54
CA ALA A 39 8.83 -3.43 -3.13
C ALA A 39 7.87 -2.30 -3.47
N GLU A 40 7.30 -2.36 -4.65
CA GLU A 40 6.35 -1.34 -5.06
C GLU A 40 5.10 -1.38 -4.22
N ALA A 41 4.64 -2.58 -3.92
CA ALA A 41 3.44 -2.73 -3.10
C ALA A 41 3.68 -2.15 -1.71
N GLU A 42 4.83 -2.42 -1.12
CA GLU A 42 5.15 -1.89 0.19
C GLU A 42 5.18 -0.37 0.16
N GLN A 43 5.76 0.18 -0.87
CA GLN A 43 5.84 1.61 -0.99
C GLN A 43 4.45 2.22 -1.09
N ARG A 44 3.59 1.62 -1.89
CA ARG A 44 2.25 2.16 -2.05
C ARG A 44 1.42 1.98 -0.79
N ILE A 45 1.60 0.86 -0.10
CA ILE A 45 0.91 0.64 1.17
C ILE A 45 1.30 1.74 2.15
N GLY A 46 2.59 2.04 2.24
CA GLY A 46 3.05 3.09 3.13
C GLY A 46 2.48 4.45 2.78
N THR A 47 2.47 4.77 1.50
CA THR A 47 1.94 6.04 1.05
C THR A 47 0.46 6.16 1.33
N LEU A 48 -0.29 5.09 1.06
CA LEU A 48 -1.72 5.14 1.29
C LEU A 48 -2.05 5.20 2.77
N ARG A 49 -1.27 4.50 3.59
CA ARG A 49 -1.52 4.56 5.02
C ARG A 49 -1.29 5.95 5.55
N ALA A 50 -0.24 6.61 5.06
CA ALA A 50 0.03 7.97 5.49
C ALA A 50 -1.10 8.90 5.05
N LYS A 51 -1.59 8.69 3.84
CA LYS A 51 -2.67 9.51 3.34
C LYS A 51 -3.94 9.31 4.15
N LEU A 52 -4.25 8.06 4.46
CA LEU A 52 -5.44 7.78 5.24
C LEU A 52 -5.33 8.35 6.64
N LYS A 53 -4.15 8.35 7.20
CA LYS A 53 -3.98 8.90 8.51
C LYS A 53 -4.29 10.38 8.50
N LEU A 54 -3.83 11.07 7.46
CA LEU A 54 -4.12 12.48 7.35
C LEU A 54 -5.61 12.73 7.15
N MET A 55 -6.27 11.88 6.38
CA MET A 55 -7.66 12.06 6.14
C MET A 55 -8.50 11.75 7.37
N ASP A 56 -7.99 10.82 8.16
CA ASP A 56 -8.77 10.39 9.28
C ASP A 56 -8.57 11.27 10.47
N GLU A 57 -7.53 12.02 10.57
CA GLU A 57 -7.31 12.88 11.67
C GLU A 57 -8.01 14.17 11.49
N PRO A 58 -8.73 14.63 12.43
CA PRO A 58 -9.39 15.92 12.30
C PRO A 58 -8.34 17.01 12.30
N PRO A 59 -8.65 18.07 11.65
CA PRO A 59 -7.72 19.15 11.61
C PRO A 59 -7.57 19.70 12.98
N HIS A 60 -6.48 20.04 13.39
CA HIS A 60 -6.32 20.44 14.59
C HIS A 60 -6.34 21.73 14.63
N THR A 61 -6.94 22.39 14.50
CA THR A 61 -6.97 23.62 14.46
C THR A 61 -6.76 24.15 15.52
N LEU A 62 -6.63 24.26 16.11
CA LEU A 62 -6.48 24.92 17.07
C LEU A 62 -6.20 25.55 17.11
#